data_5bcd2f32f1990fea2cfc3d05fb46e173
#
_entry.id   5bcd2f32f1990fea2cfc3d05fb46e173
#
_cell.length_a   1.000
_cell.length_b   1.000
_cell.length_c   1.000
_cell.angle_alpha   90.00
_cell.angle_beta   90.00
_cell.angle_gamma   90.00
#
_symmetry.space_group_name_H-M   'P 1'
#
loop_
_entity.id
_entity.type
_entity.pdbx_description
1 polymer ?
#
loop_
_entity_poly.entity_id
_entity_poly.type
_entity_poly.pdbx_seq_one_letter_code
_entity_poly.pdbx_strand_id
1 'polypeptide(L)'
;MDVTYRVDKDILYIAVEGRVDASNAAAAEEKIFSIKNANPGKHTVVDADKLEYISSAGLRVILKLRKAEPKLAIINVASDVYEVLDMTGFTDMVTVEKAYRRMSVEGCEFIAKGANGAVYR
;
A
#
# COMPACT_ATOMS: atom_id res chain seq x y z
N MET A 1 3.56 -12.30 8.09
CA MET A 1 3.13 -11.65 6.84
C MET A 1 1.96 -12.43 6.25
N ASP A 2 0.87 -11.75 5.97
CA ASP A 2 -0.32 -12.34 5.38
C ASP A 2 -0.73 -11.56 4.14
N VAL A 3 -1.26 -12.29 3.15
CA VAL A 3 -1.78 -11.66 1.94
C VAL A 3 -3.22 -12.14 1.76
N THR A 4 -4.15 -11.20 1.74
CA THR A 4 -5.56 -11.49 1.51
C THR A 4 -6.06 -10.61 0.38
N TYR A 5 -7.28 -10.83 -0.08
CA TYR A 5 -7.81 -10.01 -1.15
C TYR A 5 -9.33 -9.93 -1.10
N ARG A 6 -9.86 -8.92 -1.78
CA ARG A 6 -11.27 -8.81 -2.04
C ARG A 6 -11.47 -8.19 -3.42
N VAL A 7 -12.60 -8.45 -4.02
CA VAL A 7 -12.94 -7.89 -5.31
C VAL A 7 -14.15 -6.98 -5.12
N ASP A 8 -14.07 -5.77 -5.66
CA ASP A 8 -15.18 -4.83 -5.65
C ASP A 8 -15.30 -4.25 -7.05
N LYS A 9 -16.32 -4.69 -7.78
CA LYS A 9 -16.54 -4.30 -9.18
C LYS A 9 -15.33 -4.67 -10.03
N ASP A 10 -14.66 -3.68 -10.62
CA ASP A 10 -13.53 -3.93 -11.50
C ASP A 10 -12.20 -3.79 -10.78
N ILE A 11 -12.22 -3.70 -9.46
CA ILE A 11 -11.01 -3.49 -8.66
C ILE A 11 -10.71 -4.70 -7.80
N LEU A 12 -9.46 -5.15 -7.90
CA LEU A 12 -8.93 -6.21 -7.05
C LEU A 12 -8.10 -5.55 -5.96
N TYR A 13 -8.57 -5.63 -4.73
CA TYR A 13 -7.84 -5.11 -3.57
C TYR A 13 -7.03 -6.24 -2.95
N ILE A 14 -5.72 -6.08 -2.91
CA ILE A 14 -4.83 -7.06 -2.29
C ILE A 14 -4.27 -6.44 -1.02
N ALA A 15 -4.58 -7.03 0.11
CA ALA A 15 -4.11 -6.55 1.41
C ALA A 15 -2.87 -7.33 1.83
N VAL A 16 -1.82 -6.61 2.17
CA VAL A 16 -0.58 -7.20 2.66
C VAL A 16 -0.42 -6.75 4.10
N GLU A 17 -0.33 -7.72 5.02
CA GLU A 17 -0.30 -7.45 6.45
C GLU A 17 1.03 -7.86 7.06
N GLY A 18 1.48 -7.08 8.05
CA GLY A 18 2.68 -7.39 8.80
C GLY A 18 3.94 -6.82 8.15
N ARG A 19 5.00 -7.58 8.20
CA ARG A 19 6.31 -7.13 7.72
C ARG A 19 6.70 -7.89 6.46
N VAL A 20 7.13 -7.15 5.45
CA VAL A 20 7.65 -7.76 4.23
C VAL A 20 9.15 -7.50 4.19
N ASP A 21 9.93 -8.56 4.30
CA ASP A 21 11.39 -8.47 4.31
C ASP A 21 12.00 -9.53 3.39
N ALA A 22 13.32 -9.66 3.41
CA ALA A 22 14.02 -10.57 2.50
C ALA A 22 13.62 -12.03 2.72
N SER A 23 13.16 -12.39 3.92
CA SER A 23 12.81 -13.78 4.22
C SER A 23 11.46 -14.19 3.67
N ASN A 24 10.56 -13.24 3.39
CA ASN A 24 9.21 -13.57 2.94
C ASN A 24 8.76 -12.83 1.67
N ALA A 25 9.61 -11.98 1.10
CA ALA A 25 9.22 -11.22 -0.08
C ALA A 25 8.85 -12.11 -1.27
N ALA A 26 9.58 -13.21 -1.47
CA ALA A 26 9.28 -14.13 -2.57
C ALA A 26 7.92 -14.80 -2.37
N ALA A 27 7.58 -15.17 -1.13
CA ALA A 27 6.28 -15.74 -0.82
C ALA A 27 5.17 -14.73 -1.03
N ALA A 28 5.40 -13.47 -0.65
CA ALA A 28 4.44 -12.40 -0.86
C ALA A 28 4.19 -12.19 -2.35
N GLU A 29 5.27 -12.16 -3.14
CA GLU A 29 5.16 -12.00 -4.59
C GLU A 29 4.33 -13.12 -5.20
N GLU A 30 4.61 -14.35 -4.83
CA GLU A 30 3.89 -15.50 -5.37
C GLU A 30 2.40 -15.42 -5.05
N LYS A 31 2.06 -15.07 -3.83
CA LYS A 31 0.67 -14.95 -3.43
C LYS A 31 -0.04 -13.82 -4.18
N ILE A 32 0.62 -12.67 -4.29
CA ILE A 32 0.04 -11.51 -4.97
C ILE A 32 -0.24 -11.84 -6.44
N PHE A 33 0.74 -12.42 -7.14
CA PHE A 33 0.56 -12.74 -8.54
C PHE A 33 -0.43 -13.88 -8.78
N SER A 34 -0.49 -14.86 -7.86
CA SER A 34 -1.52 -15.91 -7.91
C SER A 34 -2.91 -15.30 -7.84
N ILE A 35 -3.12 -14.38 -6.90
CA ILE A 35 -4.41 -13.72 -6.73
C ILE A 35 -4.74 -12.89 -7.98
N LYS A 36 -3.75 -12.15 -8.48
CA LYS A 36 -3.95 -11.32 -9.66
C LYS A 36 -4.32 -12.16 -10.88
N ASN A 37 -3.64 -13.29 -11.06
CA ASN A 37 -3.90 -14.18 -12.20
C ASN A 37 -5.25 -14.88 -12.10
N ALA A 38 -5.74 -15.09 -10.88
CA ALA A 38 -7.05 -15.68 -10.66
C ALA A 38 -8.20 -14.69 -10.89
N ASN A 39 -7.88 -13.39 -11.00
CA ASN A 39 -8.88 -12.34 -11.17
C ASN A 39 -8.48 -11.43 -12.34
N PRO A 40 -8.46 -11.98 -13.58
CA PRO A 40 -7.99 -11.21 -14.73
C PRO A 40 -8.95 -10.08 -15.10
N GLY A 41 -8.40 -9.05 -15.73
CA GLY A 41 -9.21 -7.93 -16.22
C GLY A 41 -9.58 -6.90 -15.18
N LYS A 42 -9.02 -7.01 -13.96
CA LYS A 42 -9.33 -6.06 -12.90
C LYS A 42 -8.12 -5.19 -12.58
N HIS A 43 -8.40 -3.96 -12.16
CA HIS A 43 -7.34 -3.07 -11.68
C HIS A 43 -6.87 -3.55 -10.32
N THR A 44 -5.56 -3.58 -10.12
CA THR A 44 -4.98 -4.02 -8.86
C THR A 44 -4.69 -2.83 -7.97
N VAL A 45 -5.16 -2.88 -6.73
CA VAL A 45 -4.86 -1.88 -5.71
C VAL A 45 -4.30 -2.64 -4.50
N VAL A 46 -3.17 -2.17 -3.98
CA VAL A 46 -2.58 -2.76 -2.79
C VAL A 46 -3.06 -1.97 -1.58
N ASP A 47 -3.69 -2.67 -0.65
CA ASP A 47 -4.15 -2.07 0.59
C ASP A 47 -3.10 -2.32 1.67
N ALA A 48 -2.44 -1.27 2.08
CA ALA A 48 -1.32 -1.35 3.03
C ALA A 48 -1.75 -0.97 4.45
N ASP A 49 -3.05 -1.05 4.75
CA ASP A 49 -3.57 -0.63 6.05
C ASP A 49 -2.87 -1.33 7.22
N LYS A 50 -2.54 -2.60 7.05
CA LYS A 50 -1.89 -3.38 8.10
C LYS A 50 -0.44 -3.74 7.77
N LEU A 51 0.13 -3.08 6.78
CA LEU A 51 1.53 -3.26 6.45
C LEU A 51 2.37 -2.44 7.42
N GLU A 52 3.25 -3.11 8.17
CA GLU A 52 4.03 -2.47 9.22
C GLU A 52 5.44 -2.10 8.78
N TYR A 53 5.97 -2.82 7.79
CA TYR A 53 7.34 -2.61 7.36
C TYR A 53 7.53 -3.20 5.96
N ILE A 54 8.33 -2.56 5.15
CA ILE A 54 8.71 -3.07 3.84
C ILE A 54 10.20 -2.87 3.61
N SER A 55 10.88 -3.93 3.21
CA SER A 55 12.32 -3.90 2.91
C SER A 55 12.54 -3.65 1.42
N SER A 56 13.81 -3.52 1.03
CA SER A 56 14.16 -3.39 -0.39
C SER A 56 13.69 -4.60 -1.21
N ALA A 57 13.68 -5.79 -0.61
CA ALA A 57 13.14 -6.97 -1.30
C ALA A 57 11.64 -6.82 -1.54
N GLY A 58 10.92 -6.27 -0.56
CA GLY A 58 9.49 -5.98 -0.72
C GLY A 58 9.24 -4.91 -1.76
N LEU A 59 10.09 -3.89 -1.82
CA LEU A 59 9.98 -2.85 -2.82
C LEU A 59 10.14 -3.41 -4.24
N ARG A 60 10.99 -4.41 -4.41
CA ARG A 60 11.14 -5.08 -5.71
C ARG A 60 9.85 -5.78 -6.13
N VAL A 61 9.13 -6.36 -5.17
CA VAL A 61 7.83 -6.98 -5.45
C VAL A 61 6.86 -5.94 -5.98
N ILE A 62 6.82 -4.77 -5.35
CA ILE A 62 5.97 -3.66 -5.81
C ILE A 62 6.38 -3.23 -7.22
N LEU A 63 7.67 -3.16 -7.48
CA LEU A 63 8.15 -2.77 -8.80
C LEU A 63 7.70 -3.75 -9.88
N LYS A 64 7.77 -5.04 -9.60
CA LYS A 64 7.30 -6.06 -10.52
C LYS A 64 5.79 -5.96 -10.73
N LEU A 65 5.06 -5.70 -9.66
CA LEU A 65 3.61 -5.56 -9.74
C LEU A 65 3.24 -4.33 -10.57
N ARG A 66 3.99 -3.24 -10.43
CA ARG A 66 3.76 -2.05 -11.24
C ARG A 66 4.00 -2.31 -12.72
N LYS A 67 4.99 -3.12 -13.05
CA LYS A 67 5.25 -3.47 -14.45
C LYS A 67 4.09 -4.27 -15.05
N ALA A 68 3.45 -5.11 -14.23
CA ALA A 68 2.30 -5.89 -14.67
C ALA A 68 1.02 -5.05 -14.64
N GLU A 69 0.97 -4.03 -13.81
CA GLU A 69 -0.19 -3.16 -13.65
C GLU A 69 0.28 -1.70 -13.64
N PRO A 70 0.34 -1.05 -14.83
CA PRO A 70 0.83 0.33 -14.90
C PRO A 70 0.03 1.35 -14.08
N LYS A 71 -1.23 1.03 -13.78
CA LYS A 71 -2.08 1.92 -12.99
C LYS A 71 -2.15 1.49 -11.53
N LEU A 72 -1.16 0.75 -11.07
CA LEU A 72 -1.11 0.29 -9.69
C LEU A 72 -1.24 1.46 -8.70
N ALA A 73 -2.05 1.26 -7.68
CA ALA A 73 -2.18 2.20 -6.57
C ALA A 73 -1.94 1.44 -5.27
N ILE A 74 -1.35 2.14 -4.29
CA ILE A 74 -1.13 1.61 -2.95
C ILE A 74 -1.85 2.56 -2.00
N ILE A 75 -2.78 2.05 -1.23
CA ILE A 75 -3.63 2.88 -0.38
C ILE A 75 -3.45 2.54 1.09
N ASN A 76 -3.91 3.46 1.94
CA ASN A 76 -3.87 3.30 3.41
C ASN A 76 -2.46 3.07 3.96
N VAL A 77 -1.49 3.78 3.40
CA VAL A 77 -0.08 3.59 3.74
C VAL A 77 0.24 4.32 5.05
N ALA A 78 0.78 3.58 6.02
CA ALA A 78 1.22 4.17 7.28
C ALA A 78 2.39 5.13 7.02
N SER A 79 2.54 6.14 7.89
CA SER A 79 3.55 7.18 7.70
C SER A 79 4.96 6.63 7.52
N ASP A 80 5.33 5.63 8.30
CA ASP A 80 6.67 5.04 8.22
C ASP A 80 6.91 4.37 6.87
N VAL A 81 5.90 3.65 6.39
CA VAL A 81 5.99 2.97 5.11
C VAL A 81 5.96 3.99 3.98
N TYR A 82 5.13 5.01 4.12
CA TYR A 82 5.07 6.07 3.12
C TYR A 82 6.43 6.76 2.95
N GLU A 83 7.10 7.02 4.07
CA GLU A 83 8.40 7.65 4.04
C GLU A 83 9.42 6.82 3.25
N VAL A 84 9.40 5.50 3.44
CA VAL A 84 10.28 4.60 2.70
C VAL A 84 9.96 4.65 1.21
N LEU A 85 8.67 4.63 0.86
CA LEU A 85 8.25 4.71 -0.55
C LEU A 85 8.65 6.03 -1.18
N ASP A 86 8.52 7.12 -0.43
CA ASP A 86 8.88 8.45 -0.92
C ASP A 86 10.38 8.58 -1.13
N MET A 87 11.17 8.13 -0.17
CA MET A 87 12.64 8.20 -0.25
C MET A 87 13.21 7.37 -1.39
N THR A 88 12.53 6.32 -1.77
CA THR A 88 13.00 5.44 -2.84
C THR A 88 12.41 5.79 -4.19
N GLY A 89 11.62 6.86 -4.27
CA GLY A 89 11.06 7.34 -5.52
C GLY A 89 9.80 6.63 -5.98
N PHE A 90 9.24 5.76 -5.17
CA PHE A 90 8.05 5.01 -5.55
C PHE A 90 6.81 5.88 -5.65
N THR A 91 6.76 6.98 -4.91
CA THR A 91 5.63 7.91 -4.99
C THR A 91 5.54 8.59 -6.36
N ASP A 92 6.63 8.59 -7.12
CA ASP A 92 6.65 9.12 -8.49
C ASP A 92 6.29 8.05 -9.51
N MET A 93 6.37 6.79 -9.15
CA MET A 93 6.14 5.67 -10.07
C MET A 93 4.76 5.05 -9.94
N VAL A 94 4.20 5.06 -8.74
CA VAL A 94 2.88 4.51 -8.49
C VAL A 94 2.08 5.52 -7.67
N THR A 95 0.76 5.41 -7.74
CA THR A 95 -0.10 6.23 -6.91
C THR A 95 -0.04 5.71 -5.47
N VAL A 96 0.40 6.54 -4.53
CA VAL A 96 0.53 6.15 -3.13
C VAL A 96 -0.30 7.08 -2.28
N GLU A 97 -1.22 6.52 -1.50
CA GLU A 97 -2.09 7.29 -0.63
C GLU A 97 -1.86 6.91 0.83
N LYS A 98 -1.62 7.92 1.65
CA LYS A 98 -1.46 7.71 3.09
C LYS A 98 -2.77 7.30 3.74
N ALA A 99 -2.67 6.55 4.82
CA ALA A 99 -3.83 6.23 5.64
C ALA A 99 -4.37 7.49 6.31
N TYR A 100 -5.68 7.65 6.29
CA TYR A 100 -6.35 8.75 6.99
C TYR A 100 -6.86 8.19 8.32
N ARG A 101 -6.02 8.27 9.35
CA ARG A 101 -6.38 7.80 10.69
C ARG A 101 -6.95 8.96 11.48
N ARG A 102 -8.10 8.76 12.00
CA ARG A 102 -8.62 9.77 12.85
C ARG A 102 -8.17 9.55 14.22
N MET A 103 -7.69 9.77 14.68
CA MET A 103 -7.22 9.37 15.85
C MET A 103 -7.34 10.15 16.83
N SER A 104 -7.70 10.29 15.74
CA SER A 104 -7.63 10.59 16.19
C SER A 104 -8.02 11.13 16.76
N VAL A 105 -8.29 11.46 16.76
CA VAL A 105 -8.48 11.73 17.19
C VAL A 105 -9.08 12.15 17.64
N GLU A 106 -9.48 12.16 17.82
CA GLU A 106 -10.01 12.40 18.39
C GLU A 106 -9.86 13.21 18.74
N GLY A 107 -9.70 13.88 18.49
CA GLY A 107 -9.33 14.37 18.62
C GLY A 107 -8.92 15.22 18.05
N CYS A 108 -8.78 15.56 17.80
CA CYS A 108 -8.26 15.99 17.37
C CYS A 108 -8.20 16.86 16.68
N GLU A 109 -8.14 17.38 16.42
CA GLU A 109 -7.91 17.80 15.97
C GLU A 109 -7.46 18.44 15.15
N PHE A 110 -7.46 19.16 15.10
CA PHE A 110 -6.75 19.39 14.67
C PHE A 110 -6.49 20.00 13.88
N ILE A 111 -6.64 20.30 13.78
CA ILE A 111 -6.09 20.56 13.44
C ILE A 111 -5.87 21.07 12.51
N ALA A 112 -6.19 21.49 12.39
CA ALA A 112 -5.74 21.42 11.93
C ALA A 112 -5.45 21.88 11.06
N LYS A 113 -5.66 22.44 10.94
CA LYS A 113 -5.15 22.28 10.54
C LYS A 113 -4.76 22.29 9.87
N GLY A 114 -5.09 22.94 9.62
CA GLY A 114 -4.52 22.38 9.57
C GLY A 114 -4.24 22.41 8.81
N ALA A 115 -4.53 22.91 8.81
CA ALA A 115 -4.05 22.31 8.64
C ALA A 115 -3.83 22.15 7.91
N ASN A 116 -3.95 23.21 7.69
CA ASN A 116 -3.44 22.43 7.47
C ASN A 116 -3.50 21.96 7.10
N GLY A 117 -4.04 22.52 6.80
CA GLY A 117 -3.90 21.67 7.12
C GLY A 117 -4.00 21.35 7.00
N ALA A 118 -4.49 21.52 7.18
CA ALA A 118 -4.41 20.73 7.63
C ALA A 118 -4.42 20.46 7.65
N VAL A 119 -4.64 21.10 7.67
CA VAL A 119 -4.42 20.38 8.22
C VAL A 119 -4.33 20.11 8.31
N TYR A 120 -4.76 20.48 8.40
CA TYR A 120 -4.42 19.95 8.93
C TYR A 120 -4.14 19.77 8.70
N ARG A 121 -4.71 19.94 8.85
CA ARG A 121 -4.19 19.70 9.13
C ARG A 121 -3.87 19.49 9.13
#